data_28bc617c823eb9126869d5d82c4306ca
#
_entry.id   28bc617c823eb9126869d5d82c4306ca
#
_cell.length_a   1.000
_cell.length_b   1.000
_cell.length_c   1.000
_cell.angle_alpha   90.00
_cell.angle_beta   90.00
_cell.angle_gamma   90.00
#
_symmetry.space_group_name_H-M   'P 1'
#
loop_
_entity.id
_entity.type
_entity.pdbx_description
1 polymer ?
#
loop_
_entity_poly.entity_id
_entity_poly.type
_entity_poly.pdbx_seq_one_letter_code
_entity_poly.pdbx_strand_id
1 'polypeptide(L)'
;ILNSTGSGTVWLPDANMVLMDNWDEVDKQLTEQENLEDSPDTTDEIADPERNEENTPPDAVDDSFGVRPGRTATLPVLQNDSDPDGDVLTAAATSEPGFGAVAATRGGRALQVTGVEDDRTGSTTFTYEASDGRAVDTATVTVTVHPWSQNEGPTQLRDPSLRLGAGAQTDYNVLADWIDPDGDQVYLSSATAPEGTEVRYTEEGTVSVRDLGGGPGPREVTVVVSDGRASTTGTLTVDVQDAGNVPPTANADLYVARVGEPLTLEPLANDTDANGDPLSLVSLSVAPAGTTL
;
A
#
# COMPACT_ATOMS: atom_id res chain seq x y z
N ILE A 1 -18.54 8.77 25.04
CA ILE A 1 -17.97 8.71 26.41
C ILE A 1 -16.92 9.82 26.51
N LEU A 2 -17.01 10.66 27.57
CA LEU A 2 -15.98 11.64 27.90
C LEU A 2 -15.22 11.17 29.13
N ASN A 3 -13.91 11.11 29.07
CA ASN A 3 -13.04 10.69 30.16
C ASN A 3 -12.16 11.86 30.61
N SER A 4 -12.14 12.15 31.90
CA SER A 4 -11.22 13.08 32.50
C SER A 4 -9.96 12.35 32.98
N THR A 5 -8.87 12.47 32.24
CA THR A 5 -7.58 11.84 32.56
C THR A 5 -6.96 12.32 33.88
N GLY A 6 -7.41 13.47 34.41
CA GLY A 6 -6.91 14.02 35.67
C GLY A 6 -7.67 13.57 36.92
N SER A 7 -8.93 13.13 36.79
CA SER A 7 -9.79 12.71 37.92
C SER A 7 -10.29 11.27 37.81
N GLY A 8 -10.08 10.60 36.68
CA GLY A 8 -10.59 9.24 36.41
C GLY A 8 -12.12 9.17 36.29
N THR A 9 -12.81 10.33 36.15
CA THR A 9 -14.27 10.36 36.00
C THR A 9 -14.69 10.17 34.55
N VAL A 10 -15.74 9.37 34.35
CA VAL A 10 -16.31 9.08 33.03
C VAL A 10 -17.74 9.63 32.95
N TRP A 11 -18.07 10.30 31.85
CA TRP A 11 -19.37 10.92 31.60
C TRP A 11 -19.99 10.34 30.33
N LEU A 12 -21.30 10.12 30.35
CA LEU A 12 -22.09 9.71 29.20
C LEU A 12 -22.80 10.93 28.58
N PRO A 13 -22.32 11.46 27.42
CA PRO A 13 -22.93 12.62 26.76
C PRO A 13 -24.34 12.35 26.30
N ASP A 14 -24.62 11.12 25.82
CA ASP A 14 -25.91 10.70 25.28
C ASP A 14 -26.97 10.51 26.38
N ALA A 15 -26.58 10.51 27.66
CA ALA A 15 -27.43 10.42 28.81
C ALA A 15 -27.42 11.71 29.65
N ASN A 16 -27.47 12.89 29.03
CA ASN A 16 -27.47 14.20 29.70
C ASN A 16 -26.27 14.43 30.63
N MET A 17 -25.09 13.99 30.26
CA MET A 17 -23.85 14.16 31.05
C MET A 17 -23.92 13.51 32.44
N VAL A 18 -24.50 12.32 32.53
CA VAL A 18 -24.51 11.55 33.75
C VAL A 18 -23.13 11.02 34.08
N LEU A 19 -22.68 11.24 35.33
CA LEU A 19 -21.42 10.68 35.84
C LEU A 19 -21.61 9.18 36.09
N MET A 20 -20.69 8.37 35.52
CA MET A 20 -20.62 6.94 35.83
C MET A 20 -19.76 6.71 37.07
N ASP A 21 -20.43 6.35 38.17
CA ASP A 21 -19.80 6.01 39.46
C ASP A 21 -20.11 4.58 39.94
N ASN A 22 -20.90 3.82 39.15
CA ASN A 22 -21.39 2.48 39.47
C ASN A 22 -20.80 1.40 38.57
N TRP A 23 -19.46 1.34 38.50
CA TRP A 23 -18.73 0.36 37.69
C TRP A 23 -19.11 -1.11 37.97
N ASP A 24 -19.51 -1.41 39.23
CA ASP A 24 -19.99 -2.73 39.62
C ASP A 24 -21.30 -3.15 38.93
N GLU A 25 -22.11 -2.19 38.47
CA GLU A 25 -23.34 -2.45 37.72
C GLU A 25 -23.08 -2.63 36.23
N VAL A 26 -22.10 -1.90 35.69
CA VAL A 26 -21.64 -2.04 34.31
C VAL A 26 -20.99 -3.42 34.09
N ASP A 27 -20.18 -3.87 35.03
CA ASP A 27 -19.54 -5.19 34.99
C ASP A 27 -20.59 -6.32 35.04
N LYS A 28 -21.70 -6.15 35.80
CA LYS A 28 -22.81 -7.10 35.83
C LYS A 28 -23.60 -7.12 34.52
N GLN A 29 -23.81 -5.97 33.87
CA GLN A 29 -24.50 -5.90 32.58
C GLN A 29 -23.67 -6.51 31.45
N LEU A 30 -22.34 -6.35 31.47
CA LEU A 30 -21.46 -7.03 30.54
C LEU A 30 -21.49 -8.55 30.73
N THR A 31 -21.49 -9.02 31.98
CA THR A 31 -21.57 -10.46 32.32
C THR A 31 -22.94 -11.07 31.99
N GLU A 32 -24.03 -10.29 32.07
CA GLU A 32 -25.38 -10.74 31.69
C GLU A 32 -25.57 -10.76 30.16
N GLN A 33 -24.88 -9.90 29.40
CA GLN A 33 -24.88 -9.95 27.92
C GLN A 33 -24.12 -11.16 27.36
N GLU A 34 -23.10 -11.65 28.06
CA GLU A 34 -22.41 -12.90 27.69
C GLU A 34 -23.28 -14.16 27.85
N ASN A 35 -24.36 -14.09 28.57
CA ASN A 35 -25.27 -15.22 28.79
C ASN A 35 -26.54 -15.25 27.90
N LEU A 36 -26.64 -14.34 26.90
CA LEU A 36 -27.73 -14.33 25.92
C LEU A 36 -27.33 -14.91 24.56
N GLU A 37 -26.26 -15.70 24.50
CA GLU A 37 -25.85 -16.40 23.32
C GLU A 37 -26.53 -17.75 23.18
N ASP A 38 -27.68 -17.75 22.52
CA ASP A 38 -28.14 -18.86 21.68
C ASP A 38 -28.55 -18.29 20.32
N SER A 39 -27.60 -17.60 19.65
CA SER A 39 -27.63 -17.35 18.22
C SER A 39 -26.68 -18.34 17.54
N PRO A 40 -27.07 -18.98 16.43
CA PRO A 40 -26.18 -19.88 15.73
C PRO A 40 -24.93 -19.10 15.31
N ASP A 41 -23.82 -19.55 15.86
CA ASP A 41 -22.47 -19.09 15.56
C ASP A 41 -22.20 -19.25 14.06
N THR A 42 -22.45 -18.20 13.28
CA THR A 42 -21.89 -18.04 11.94
C THR A 42 -20.65 -17.17 12.05
N THR A 43 -19.77 -17.49 12.97
CA THR A 43 -18.36 -17.26 12.76
C THR A 43 -17.93 -18.26 11.69
N ASP A 44 -18.05 -17.87 10.41
CA ASP A 44 -17.10 -18.35 9.46
C ASP A 44 -15.74 -18.00 10.08
N GLU A 45 -15.08 -19.00 10.67
CA GLU A 45 -13.65 -18.90 10.96
C GLU A 45 -13.04 -18.54 9.61
N ILE A 46 -12.71 -17.25 9.44
CA ILE A 46 -11.78 -16.85 8.42
C ILE A 46 -10.53 -17.62 8.83
N ALA A 47 -10.32 -18.75 8.16
CA ALA A 47 -9.13 -19.54 8.35
C ALA A 47 -7.97 -18.56 8.18
N ASP A 48 -7.26 -18.31 9.29
CA ASP A 48 -5.98 -17.60 9.26
C ASP A 48 -5.22 -18.24 8.08
N PRO A 49 -4.80 -17.49 7.06
CA PRO A 49 -4.04 -18.10 5.98
C PRO A 49 -2.90 -18.85 6.66
N GLU A 50 -2.91 -20.20 6.50
CA GLU A 50 -1.88 -21.04 7.10
C GLU A 50 -0.53 -20.49 6.62
N ARG A 51 0.11 -19.67 7.48
CA ARG A 51 1.48 -19.26 7.24
C ARG A 51 2.29 -20.52 7.22
N ASN A 52 2.81 -20.84 6.08
CA ASN A 52 3.70 -21.97 5.91
C ASN A 52 4.83 -21.81 6.92
N GLU A 53 4.98 -22.74 7.86
CA GLU A 53 6.05 -22.68 8.89
C GLU A 53 7.43 -22.78 8.22
N GLU A 54 7.51 -23.34 7.02
CA GLU A 54 8.69 -23.36 6.16
C GLU A 54 8.66 -22.16 5.22
N ASN A 55 9.61 -21.23 5.42
CA ASN A 55 9.79 -20.08 4.57
C ASN A 55 10.24 -20.49 3.17
N THR A 56 9.57 -20.00 2.16
CA THR A 56 9.98 -20.11 0.76
C THR A 56 10.75 -18.82 0.40
N PRO A 57 11.95 -18.91 -0.19
CA PRO A 57 12.68 -17.73 -0.61
C PRO A 57 11.88 -16.88 -1.62
N PRO A 58 12.08 -15.55 -1.65
CA PRO A 58 11.52 -14.70 -2.68
C PRO A 58 12.02 -15.10 -4.08
N ASP A 59 11.30 -14.66 -5.11
CA ASP A 59 11.65 -14.80 -6.52
C ASP A 59 11.95 -13.38 -7.06
N ALA A 60 13.24 -13.07 -7.21
CA ALA A 60 13.73 -11.80 -7.72
C ALA A 60 13.91 -11.85 -9.24
N VAL A 61 13.42 -10.84 -9.95
CA VAL A 61 13.40 -10.78 -11.40
C VAL A 61 14.25 -9.61 -11.91
N ASP A 62 15.02 -9.85 -12.98
CA ASP A 62 15.86 -8.81 -13.60
C ASP A 62 15.05 -7.59 -14.03
N ASP A 63 15.63 -6.40 -13.83
CA ASP A 63 15.02 -5.11 -14.11
C ASP A 63 15.74 -4.31 -15.20
N SER A 64 15.00 -3.40 -15.81
CA SER A 64 15.55 -2.41 -16.74
C SER A 64 14.89 -1.04 -16.53
N PHE A 65 15.72 -0.03 -16.23
CA PHE A 65 15.25 1.33 -15.97
C PHE A 65 16.03 2.36 -16.79
N GLY A 66 15.31 3.39 -17.24
CA GLY A 66 15.93 4.60 -17.75
C GLY A 66 16.24 5.60 -16.64
N VAL A 67 17.26 6.40 -16.85
CA VAL A 67 17.59 7.54 -15.98
C VAL A 67 18.03 8.74 -16.83
N ARG A 68 17.81 9.94 -16.31
CA ARG A 68 18.27 11.18 -16.93
C ARG A 68 19.66 11.56 -16.44
N PRO A 69 20.54 12.05 -17.33
CA PRO A 69 21.83 12.60 -16.92
C PRO A 69 21.63 13.78 -15.96
N GLY A 70 22.45 13.87 -14.93
CA GLY A 70 22.38 14.92 -13.90
C GLY A 70 21.21 14.78 -12.93
N ARG A 71 20.45 13.68 -12.96
CA ARG A 71 19.29 13.46 -12.09
C ARG A 71 19.46 12.27 -11.16
N THR A 72 18.83 12.36 -10.03
CA THR A 72 18.61 11.23 -9.12
C THR A 72 17.35 10.48 -9.58
N ALA A 73 17.44 9.15 -9.68
CA ALA A 73 16.33 8.30 -10.07
C ALA A 73 16.00 7.30 -8.95
N THR A 74 14.72 7.08 -8.70
CA THR A 74 14.24 6.00 -7.83
C THR A 74 13.83 4.83 -8.69
N LEU A 75 14.38 3.66 -8.40
CA LEU A 75 14.17 2.41 -9.14
C LEU A 75 13.29 1.48 -8.28
N PRO A 76 12.05 1.21 -8.68
CA PRO A 76 11.15 0.32 -7.94
C PRO A 76 11.43 -1.16 -8.27
N VAL A 77 12.62 -1.65 -7.94
CA VAL A 77 13.14 -2.97 -8.31
C VAL A 77 12.30 -4.14 -7.80
N LEU A 78 11.53 -3.97 -6.74
CA LEU A 78 10.66 -5.02 -6.17
C LEU A 78 9.29 -5.12 -6.87
N GLN A 79 9.06 -4.36 -7.94
CA GLN A 79 7.71 -4.28 -8.53
C GLN A 79 7.31 -5.52 -9.33
N ASN A 80 8.30 -6.24 -9.88
CA ASN A 80 8.16 -7.51 -10.60
C ASN A 80 8.61 -8.72 -9.77
N ASP A 81 9.11 -8.50 -8.56
CA ASP A 81 9.48 -9.54 -7.61
C ASP A 81 8.24 -10.06 -6.88
N SER A 82 8.32 -11.27 -6.39
CA SER A 82 7.25 -11.91 -5.64
C SER A 82 7.78 -12.77 -4.50
N ASP A 83 6.95 -12.96 -3.49
CA ASP A 83 7.19 -13.92 -2.42
C ASP A 83 6.07 -14.94 -2.38
N PRO A 84 6.37 -16.26 -2.44
CA PRO A 84 5.34 -17.30 -2.44
C PRO A 84 4.53 -17.36 -1.14
N ASP A 85 5.10 -16.91 -0.03
CA ASP A 85 4.45 -16.87 1.28
C ASP A 85 3.73 -15.53 1.53
N GLY A 86 3.88 -14.57 0.58
CA GLY A 86 3.29 -13.23 0.65
C GLY A 86 4.01 -12.31 1.63
N ASP A 87 5.25 -12.61 1.98
CA ASP A 87 6.06 -11.78 2.88
C ASP A 87 6.49 -10.47 2.18
N VAL A 88 6.68 -9.41 2.98
CA VAL A 88 7.08 -8.09 2.46
C VAL A 88 8.54 -8.07 2.08
N LEU A 89 8.83 -7.74 0.83
CA LEU A 89 10.19 -7.70 0.31
C LEU A 89 10.88 -6.36 0.57
N THR A 90 12.20 -6.45 0.77
CA THR A 90 13.12 -5.32 0.82
C THR A 90 14.28 -5.55 -0.13
N ALA A 91 14.80 -4.47 -0.75
CA ALA A 91 15.90 -4.50 -1.70
C ALA A 91 17.16 -3.84 -1.13
N ALA A 92 18.31 -4.47 -1.37
CA ALA A 92 19.62 -3.90 -1.09
C ALA A 92 20.57 -4.17 -2.26
N ALA A 93 21.28 -3.14 -2.73
CA ALA A 93 22.29 -3.33 -3.77
C ALA A 93 23.48 -4.14 -3.24
N THR A 94 23.93 -5.13 -4.00
CA THR A 94 25.06 -6.01 -3.68
C THR A 94 26.29 -5.73 -4.52
N SER A 95 26.15 -4.93 -5.57
CA SER A 95 27.28 -4.42 -6.35
C SER A 95 27.06 -2.96 -6.75
N GLU A 96 28.16 -2.27 -7.07
CA GLU A 96 28.12 -0.89 -7.54
C GLU A 96 27.90 -0.81 -9.07
N PRO A 97 27.14 0.17 -9.57
CA PRO A 97 27.02 0.44 -10.99
C PRO A 97 28.34 1.01 -11.55
N GLY A 98 28.55 0.90 -12.86
CA GLY A 98 29.71 1.47 -13.54
C GLY A 98 29.73 3.01 -13.59
N PHE A 99 28.64 3.66 -13.18
CA PHE A 99 28.51 5.11 -13.01
C PHE A 99 27.44 5.43 -11.98
N GLY A 100 27.59 6.58 -11.32
CA GLY A 100 26.72 6.95 -10.20
C GLY A 100 26.98 6.11 -8.95
N ALA A 101 26.08 6.19 -8.01
CA ALA A 101 26.06 5.36 -6.81
C ALA A 101 24.62 4.89 -6.55
N VAL A 102 24.47 3.69 -5.98
CA VAL A 102 23.17 3.11 -5.66
C VAL A 102 23.02 2.92 -4.14
N ALA A 103 21.84 3.22 -3.62
CA ALA A 103 21.51 3.01 -2.21
C ALA A 103 20.04 2.65 -2.05
N ALA A 104 19.71 1.89 -1.00
CA ALA A 104 18.33 1.62 -0.63
C ALA A 104 17.63 2.91 -0.17
N THR A 105 16.37 3.06 -0.56
CA THR A 105 15.50 4.17 -0.18
C THR A 105 14.12 3.68 0.23
N ARG A 106 13.28 4.54 0.79
CA ARG A 106 11.92 4.20 1.25
C ARG A 106 11.88 2.98 2.17
N GLY A 107 12.88 2.85 3.07
CA GLY A 107 12.97 1.70 3.97
C GLY A 107 13.30 0.37 3.27
N GLY A 108 13.99 0.39 2.13
CA GLY A 108 14.31 -0.80 1.35
C GLY A 108 13.26 -1.18 0.29
N ARG A 109 12.19 -0.40 0.13
CA ARG A 109 11.15 -0.67 -0.89
C ARG A 109 11.55 -0.28 -2.32
N ALA A 110 12.64 0.43 -2.46
CA ALA A 110 13.19 0.83 -3.75
C ALA A 110 14.69 1.10 -3.62
N LEU A 111 15.38 1.11 -4.74
CA LEU A 111 16.75 1.59 -4.85
C LEU A 111 16.77 2.99 -5.45
N GLN A 112 17.80 3.78 -5.15
CA GLN A 112 17.99 5.10 -5.69
C GLN A 112 19.37 5.20 -6.33
N VAL A 113 19.41 5.62 -7.60
CA VAL A 113 20.65 5.95 -8.29
C VAL A 113 20.89 7.46 -8.20
N THR A 114 22.11 7.84 -7.81
CA THR A 114 22.54 9.24 -7.66
C THR A 114 23.87 9.46 -8.35
N GLY A 115 24.26 10.71 -8.60
CA GLY A 115 25.58 11.06 -9.13
C GLY A 115 25.81 10.65 -10.59
N VAL A 116 24.74 10.50 -11.38
CA VAL A 116 24.86 10.36 -12.84
C VAL A 116 25.33 11.69 -13.42
N GLU A 117 26.47 11.71 -14.10
CA GLU A 117 27.06 12.92 -14.68
C GLU A 117 26.17 13.53 -15.78
N ASP A 118 26.24 14.86 -15.98
CA ASP A 118 25.38 15.59 -16.92
C ASP A 118 25.61 15.20 -18.41
N ASP A 119 26.80 14.73 -18.74
CA ASP A 119 27.20 14.30 -20.09
C ASP A 119 27.23 12.77 -20.24
N ARG A 120 26.76 12.04 -19.22
CA ARG A 120 26.77 10.59 -19.22
C ARG A 120 25.84 10.02 -20.29
N THR A 121 26.28 8.94 -20.92
CA THR A 121 25.53 8.13 -21.89
C THR A 121 25.82 6.65 -21.68
N GLY A 122 25.01 5.79 -22.30
CA GLY A 122 25.17 4.35 -22.24
C GLY A 122 24.49 3.70 -21.08
N SER A 123 24.77 2.44 -20.84
CA SER A 123 24.13 1.61 -19.83
C SER A 123 25.15 1.04 -18.85
N THR A 124 24.69 0.71 -17.65
CA THR A 124 25.43 -0.04 -16.65
C THR A 124 24.53 -1.06 -16.01
N THR A 125 25.11 -2.04 -15.34
CA THR A 125 24.39 -3.03 -14.57
C THR A 125 24.93 -3.07 -13.15
N PHE A 126 24.08 -3.43 -12.21
CA PHE A 126 24.44 -3.81 -10.85
C PHE A 126 23.50 -4.92 -10.37
N THR A 127 23.83 -5.59 -9.28
CA THR A 127 23.01 -6.62 -8.69
C THR A 127 22.40 -6.13 -7.38
N TYR A 128 21.21 -6.65 -7.05
CA TYR A 128 20.56 -6.46 -5.76
C TYR A 128 20.07 -7.77 -5.20
N GLU A 129 19.80 -7.80 -3.92
CA GLU A 129 19.09 -8.85 -3.21
C GLU A 129 17.69 -8.36 -2.85
N ALA A 130 16.68 -9.18 -3.18
CA ALA A 130 15.34 -9.09 -2.60
C ALA A 130 15.30 -10.00 -1.36
N SER A 131 14.83 -9.47 -0.24
CA SER A 131 14.80 -10.18 1.05
C SER A 131 13.41 -10.10 1.69
N ASP A 132 12.92 -11.23 2.15
CA ASP A 132 11.74 -11.39 3.00
C ASP A 132 12.06 -11.28 4.51
N GLY A 133 13.34 -11.04 4.85
CA GLY A 133 13.86 -11.00 6.23
C GLY A 133 14.31 -12.36 6.78
N ARG A 134 14.14 -13.46 6.04
CA ARG A 134 14.57 -14.81 6.40
C ARG A 134 15.43 -15.44 5.32
N ALA A 135 15.12 -15.17 4.06
CA ALA A 135 15.83 -15.63 2.88
C ALA A 135 16.04 -14.46 1.90
N VAL A 136 16.85 -14.70 0.88
CA VAL A 136 17.15 -13.73 -0.15
C VAL A 136 17.19 -14.40 -1.51
N ASP A 137 16.84 -13.65 -2.56
CA ASP A 137 17.17 -13.97 -3.94
C ASP A 137 17.81 -12.77 -4.61
N THR A 138 18.54 -12.99 -5.73
CA THR A 138 19.37 -11.97 -6.34
C THR A 138 19.00 -11.76 -7.81
N ALA A 139 18.81 -10.52 -8.21
CA ALA A 139 18.57 -10.15 -9.59
C ALA A 139 19.48 -9.01 -10.06
N THR A 140 19.46 -8.76 -11.39
CA THR A 140 20.28 -7.77 -12.05
C THR A 140 19.44 -6.57 -12.48
N VAL A 141 19.91 -5.37 -12.16
CA VAL A 141 19.32 -4.13 -12.67
C VAL A 141 20.18 -3.58 -13.81
N THR A 142 19.56 -3.35 -14.96
CA THR A 142 20.14 -2.60 -16.06
C THR A 142 19.68 -1.15 -16.02
N VAL A 143 20.60 -0.20 -15.94
CA VAL A 143 20.31 1.23 -15.95
C VAL A 143 20.83 1.84 -17.24
N THR A 144 19.96 2.48 -18.03
CA THR A 144 20.29 3.15 -19.28
C THR A 144 20.10 4.65 -19.15
N VAL A 145 21.11 5.43 -19.53
CA VAL A 145 21.02 6.90 -19.52
C VAL A 145 20.39 7.38 -20.83
N HIS A 146 19.24 8.01 -20.73
CA HIS A 146 18.51 8.60 -21.86
C HIS A 146 18.76 10.11 -21.94
N PRO A 147 19.34 10.61 -23.06
CA PRO A 147 19.64 12.04 -23.21
C PRO A 147 18.34 12.87 -23.27
N TRP A 148 18.39 14.11 -22.81
CA TRP A 148 17.25 15.02 -22.77
C TRP A 148 16.61 15.31 -24.14
N SER A 149 17.32 14.99 -25.26
CA SER A 149 16.81 15.12 -26.62
C SER A 149 15.85 14.00 -27.04
N GLN A 150 15.82 12.90 -26.30
CA GLN A 150 14.90 11.77 -26.48
C GLN A 150 13.81 11.84 -25.42
N ASN A 151 12.60 11.38 -25.75
CA ASN A 151 11.51 11.26 -24.81
C ASN A 151 10.53 10.19 -25.27
N GLU A 152 10.33 9.23 -24.43
CA GLU A 152 9.22 8.28 -24.49
C GLU A 152 8.19 8.68 -23.44
N GLY A 153 6.93 8.33 -23.64
CA GLY A 153 5.88 8.67 -22.68
C GLY A 153 5.81 7.63 -21.56
N PRO A 154 5.18 7.99 -20.43
CA PRO A 154 4.96 7.05 -19.32
C PRO A 154 4.30 5.75 -19.78
N THR A 155 4.65 4.65 -19.13
CA THR A 155 4.11 3.32 -19.41
C THR A 155 3.44 2.74 -18.17
N GLN A 156 2.24 2.21 -18.33
CA GLN A 156 1.54 1.48 -17.28
C GLN A 156 2.12 0.07 -17.18
N LEU A 157 2.59 -0.31 -15.98
CA LEU A 157 3.22 -1.61 -15.71
C LEU A 157 2.21 -2.68 -15.28
N ARG A 158 1.15 -2.26 -14.61
CA ARG A 158 0.10 -3.15 -14.11
C ARG A 158 -1.28 -2.54 -14.38
N ASP A 159 -2.26 -3.39 -14.57
CA ASP A 159 -3.67 -3.01 -14.66
C ASP A 159 -4.30 -3.14 -13.26
N PRO A 160 -4.36 -2.05 -12.49
CA PRO A 160 -4.88 -2.11 -11.12
C PRO A 160 -6.37 -2.38 -11.11
N SER A 161 -6.80 -3.15 -10.12
CA SER A 161 -8.21 -3.46 -9.89
C SER A 161 -8.56 -3.21 -8.43
N LEU A 162 -9.62 -2.44 -8.21
CA LEU A 162 -10.17 -2.12 -6.88
C LEU A 162 -11.52 -2.79 -6.71
N ARG A 163 -11.84 -3.18 -5.49
CA ARG A 163 -13.20 -3.56 -5.10
C ARG A 163 -13.87 -2.41 -4.37
N LEU A 164 -15.13 -2.18 -4.68
CA LEU A 164 -15.91 -1.08 -4.11
C LEU A 164 -17.32 -1.55 -3.81
N GLY A 165 -17.80 -1.38 -2.58
CA GLY A 165 -19.19 -1.62 -2.23
C GLY A 165 -20.13 -0.62 -2.91
N ALA A 166 -21.37 -1.04 -3.21
CA ALA A 166 -22.37 -0.14 -3.80
C ALA A 166 -22.61 1.07 -2.91
N GLY A 167 -22.47 2.28 -3.48
CA GLY A 167 -22.58 3.56 -2.79
C GLY A 167 -21.35 4.00 -1.99
N ALA A 168 -20.31 3.18 -1.90
CA ALA A 168 -19.07 3.49 -1.19
C ALA A 168 -18.09 4.35 -2.00
N GLN A 169 -16.99 4.75 -1.36
CA GLN A 169 -15.88 5.50 -1.94
C GLN A 169 -14.57 4.87 -1.49
N THR A 170 -13.58 4.86 -2.39
CA THR A 170 -12.20 4.44 -2.09
C THR A 170 -11.20 5.34 -2.79
N ASP A 171 -9.97 5.36 -2.28
CA ASP A 171 -8.85 6.10 -2.84
C ASP A 171 -7.77 5.13 -3.30
N TYR A 172 -7.12 5.46 -4.43
CA TYR A 172 -6.01 4.68 -4.96
C TYR A 172 -4.96 5.58 -5.59
N ASN A 173 -3.68 5.30 -5.37
CA ASN A 173 -2.61 6.03 -6.04
C ASN A 173 -2.18 5.27 -7.30
N VAL A 174 -2.66 5.75 -8.45
CA VAL A 174 -2.41 5.10 -9.75
C VAL A 174 -0.96 5.22 -10.21
N LEU A 175 -0.20 6.24 -9.78
CA LEU A 175 1.19 6.42 -10.21
C LEU A 175 2.13 5.33 -9.68
N ALA A 176 1.69 4.55 -8.68
CA ALA A 176 2.43 3.38 -8.22
C ALA A 176 2.56 2.28 -9.30
N ASP A 177 1.67 2.28 -10.30
CA ASP A 177 1.64 1.31 -11.39
C ASP A 177 2.26 1.85 -12.69
N TRP A 178 2.92 2.99 -12.64
CA TRP A 178 3.47 3.65 -13.81
C TRP A 178 4.96 3.89 -13.68
N ILE A 179 5.65 3.81 -14.80
CA ILE A 179 7.06 4.17 -14.94
C ILE A 179 7.25 5.02 -16.18
N ASP A 180 8.25 5.88 -16.12
CA ASP A 180 8.76 6.56 -17.32
C ASP A 180 10.00 5.83 -17.83
N PRO A 181 10.03 5.39 -19.11
CA PRO A 181 11.16 4.64 -19.68
C PRO A 181 12.47 5.44 -19.71
N ASP A 182 12.39 6.76 -19.68
CA ASP A 182 13.54 7.66 -19.68
C ASP A 182 13.97 8.08 -18.27
N GLY A 183 13.17 7.74 -17.24
CA GLY A 183 13.39 8.11 -15.86
C GLY A 183 12.91 9.53 -15.51
N ASP A 184 11.99 10.09 -16.29
CA ASP A 184 11.34 11.36 -15.98
C ASP A 184 10.30 11.19 -14.85
N GLN A 185 10.01 12.27 -14.16
CA GLN A 185 8.97 12.28 -13.14
C GLN A 185 7.60 12.33 -13.80
N VAL A 186 6.71 11.41 -13.40
CA VAL A 186 5.35 11.33 -13.92
C VAL A 186 4.34 11.96 -12.97
N TYR A 187 3.23 12.46 -13.54
CA TYR A 187 2.10 12.99 -12.80
C TYR A 187 0.78 12.62 -13.48
N LEU A 188 -0.30 12.58 -12.69
CA LEU A 188 -1.65 12.31 -13.20
C LEU A 188 -2.25 13.58 -13.77
N SER A 189 -2.45 13.64 -15.08
CA SER A 189 -3.00 14.82 -15.76
C SER A 189 -4.52 14.81 -15.84
N SER A 190 -5.16 13.64 -15.88
CA SER A 190 -6.61 13.51 -15.80
C SER A 190 -7.06 12.13 -15.37
N ALA A 191 -8.27 12.06 -14.79
CA ALA A 191 -9.01 10.84 -14.56
C ALA A 191 -10.48 11.05 -14.92
N THR A 192 -11.06 10.10 -15.65
CA THR A 192 -12.47 10.14 -16.08
C THR A 192 -13.13 8.79 -15.86
N ALA A 193 -14.39 8.81 -15.43
CA ALA A 193 -15.15 7.60 -15.12
C ALA A 193 -16.42 7.53 -15.98
N PRO A 194 -17.00 6.32 -16.18
CA PRO A 194 -18.26 6.13 -16.84
C PRO A 194 -19.43 6.66 -15.97
N GLU A 195 -20.61 6.74 -16.57
CA GLU A 195 -21.85 7.09 -15.88
C GLU A 195 -22.08 6.17 -14.65
N GLY A 196 -22.56 6.73 -13.56
CA GLY A 196 -22.75 6.03 -12.30
C GLY A 196 -21.52 5.95 -11.42
N THR A 197 -20.41 6.60 -11.81
CA THR A 197 -19.18 6.67 -11.01
C THR A 197 -18.68 8.10 -10.96
N GLU A 198 -18.42 8.61 -9.76
CA GLU A 198 -17.74 9.90 -9.57
C GLU A 198 -16.25 9.63 -9.39
N VAL A 199 -15.42 10.42 -10.05
CA VAL A 199 -13.98 10.38 -9.87
C VAL A 199 -13.43 11.77 -9.56
N ARG A 200 -12.50 11.84 -8.60
CA ARG A 200 -11.67 13.02 -8.31
C ARG A 200 -10.23 12.57 -8.30
N TYR A 201 -9.31 13.44 -8.63
CA TYR A 201 -7.90 13.08 -8.66
C TYR A 201 -7.01 14.25 -8.25
N THR A 202 -5.77 13.92 -7.90
CA THR A 202 -4.67 14.87 -7.67
C THR A 202 -3.53 14.59 -8.65
N GLU A 203 -2.69 15.59 -8.91
CA GLU A 203 -1.51 15.41 -9.79
C GLU A 203 -0.50 14.39 -9.22
N GLU A 204 -0.47 14.20 -7.90
CA GLU A 204 0.35 13.21 -7.20
C GLU A 204 -0.14 11.77 -7.36
N GLY A 205 -1.24 11.57 -8.12
CA GLY A 205 -1.74 10.28 -8.54
C GLY A 205 -2.85 9.68 -7.70
N THR A 206 -3.32 10.35 -6.65
CA THR A 206 -4.48 9.88 -5.89
C THR A 206 -5.75 10.02 -6.72
N VAL A 207 -6.45 8.92 -6.93
CA VAL A 207 -7.77 8.84 -7.57
C VAL A 207 -8.78 8.40 -6.54
N SER A 208 -9.71 9.29 -6.19
CA SER A 208 -10.87 8.99 -5.34
C SER A 208 -12.03 8.56 -6.22
N VAL A 209 -12.50 7.34 -6.06
CA VAL A 209 -13.60 6.77 -6.83
C VAL A 209 -14.80 6.54 -5.92
N ARG A 210 -15.98 7.04 -6.33
CA ARG A 210 -17.24 6.85 -5.62
C ARG A 210 -18.29 6.24 -6.54
N ASP A 211 -18.97 5.20 -6.05
CA ASP A 211 -20.14 4.66 -6.72
C ASP A 211 -21.36 5.56 -6.49
N LEU A 212 -22.02 5.97 -7.59
CA LEU A 212 -23.27 6.75 -7.58
C LEU A 212 -24.50 5.90 -7.96
N GLY A 213 -24.31 4.58 -8.13
CA GLY A 213 -25.34 3.65 -8.56
C GLY A 213 -25.14 3.16 -9.99
N GLY A 214 -26.00 2.26 -10.44
CA GLY A 214 -25.89 1.61 -11.76
C GLY A 214 -25.74 0.10 -11.65
N GLY A 215 -25.72 -0.43 -10.43
CA GLY A 215 -25.62 -1.86 -10.14
C GLY A 215 -24.17 -2.35 -10.02
N PRO A 216 -23.98 -3.61 -9.59
CA PRO A 216 -22.68 -4.24 -9.45
C PRO A 216 -22.01 -4.52 -10.81
N GLY A 217 -20.71 -4.70 -10.79
CA GLY A 217 -19.87 -5.05 -11.91
C GLY A 217 -18.70 -4.13 -12.15
N PRO A 218 -17.79 -4.50 -13.06
CA PRO A 218 -16.58 -3.75 -13.34
C PRO A 218 -16.89 -2.43 -14.07
N ARG A 219 -16.16 -1.39 -13.69
CA ARG A 219 -16.16 -0.08 -14.33
C ARG A 219 -14.74 0.36 -14.59
N GLU A 220 -14.49 0.90 -15.76
CA GLU A 220 -13.16 1.37 -16.15
C GLU A 220 -13.05 2.87 -15.93
N VAL A 221 -12.16 3.27 -15.04
CA VAL A 221 -11.72 4.66 -14.88
C VAL A 221 -10.52 4.85 -15.81
N THR A 222 -10.68 5.76 -16.76
CA THR A 222 -9.59 6.14 -17.67
C THR A 222 -8.70 7.17 -16.99
N VAL A 223 -7.40 6.91 -16.94
CA VAL A 223 -6.38 7.81 -16.39
C VAL A 223 -5.43 8.25 -17.49
N VAL A 224 -4.93 9.47 -17.41
CA VAL A 224 -3.89 9.98 -18.30
C VAL A 224 -2.71 10.42 -17.47
N VAL A 225 -1.59 9.78 -17.68
CA VAL A 225 -0.33 10.06 -16.98
C VAL A 225 0.64 10.76 -17.95
N SER A 226 1.34 11.75 -17.47
CA SER A 226 2.24 12.59 -18.27
C SER A 226 3.58 12.78 -17.57
N ASP A 227 4.64 12.91 -18.36
CA ASP A 227 6.00 13.35 -17.98
C ASP A 227 6.24 14.86 -18.22
N GLY A 228 5.22 15.58 -18.72
CA GLY A 228 5.30 16.99 -19.11
C GLY A 228 5.67 17.22 -20.60
N ARG A 229 5.99 16.17 -21.35
CA ARG A 229 6.31 16.20 -22.80
C ARG A 229 5.41 15.27 -23.59
N ALA A 230 5.16 14.10 -23.04
CA ALA A 230 4.27 13.09 -23.59
C ALA A 230 3.20 12.69 -22.54
N SER A 231 2.18 12.01 -23.01
CA SER A 231 1.10 11.52 -22.14
C SER A 231 0.59 10.19 -22.64
N THR A 232 0.34 9.28 -21.73
CA THR A 232 -0.18 7.94 -22.02
C THR A 232 -1.48 7.72 -21.28
N THR A 233 -2.43 7.09 -21.94
CA THR A 233 -3.71 6.71 -21.34
C THR A 233 -3.62 5.28 -20.82
N GLY A 234 -4.14 5.08 -19.60
CA GLY A 234 -4.29 3.76 -19.00
C GLY A 234 -5.63 3.61 -18.30
N THR A 235 -5.82 2.51 -17.63
CA THR A 235 -7.07 2.14 -16.96
C THR A 235 -6.86 1.74 -15.52
N LEU A 236 -7.85 2.08 -14.68
CA LEU A 236 -8.05 1.56 -13.34
C LEU A 236 -9.42 0.87 -13.33
N THR A 237 -9.45 -0.42 -13.11
CA THR A 237 -10.68 -1.19 -13.00
C THR A 237 -11.26 -1.06 -11.60
N VAL A 238 -12.53 -0.71 -11.49
CA VAL A 238 -13.28 -0.66 -10.22
C VAL A 238 -14.41 -1.67 -10.30
N ASP A 239 -14.32 -2.74 -9.53
CA ASP A 239 -15.34 -3.79 -9.46
C ASP A 239 -16.32 -3.48 -8.34
N VAL A 240 -17.49 -2.95 -8.73
CA VAL A 240 -18.56 -2.61 -7.77
C VAL A 240 -19.28 -3.87 -7.35
N GLN A 241 -19.28 -4.15 -6.06
CA GLN A 241 -19.94 -5.29 -5.44
C GLN A 241 -21.36 -4.91 -5.00
N ASP A 242 -22.26 -5.90 -4.89
CA ASP A 242 -23.58 -5.69 -4.30
C ASP A 242 -23.47 -5.06 -2.89
N ALA A 243 -24.56 -4.44 -2.44
CA ALA A 243 -24.66 -3.81 -1.11
C ALA A 243 -24.71 -4.87 0.03
N GLY A 244 -23.74 -5.79 0.03
CA GLY A 244 -23.42 -6.70 1.11
C GLY A 244 -22.15 -6.25 1.80
N ASN A 245 -21.82 -6.84 2.95
CA ASN A 245 -20.53 -6.61 3.60
C ASN A 245 -19.42 -7.18 2.71
N VAL A 246 -18.52 -6.33 2.24
CA VAL A 246 -17.32 -6.71 1.49
C VAL A 246 -16.17 -6.80 2.51
N PRO A 247 -15.43 -7.91 2.55
CA PRO A 247 -14.28 -7.99 3.46
C PRO A 247 -13.27 -6.86 3.23
N PRO A 248 -12.63 -6.34 4.27
CA PRO A 248 -11.60 -5.33 4.15
C PRO A 248 -10.38 -5.86 3.36
N THR A 249 -9.64 -4.94 2.77
CA THR A 249 -8.37 -5.21 2.12
C THR A 249 -7.24 -4.76 3.03
N ALA A 250 -6.46 -5.72 3.52
CA ALA A 250 -5.26 -5.46 4.28
C ALA A 250 -4.08 -5.26 3.31
N ASN A 251 -3.32 -4.18 3.54
CA ASN A 251 -2.12 -3.87 2.79
C ASN A 251 -0.89 -4.11 3.66
N ALA A 252 0.20 -4.55 3.03
CA ALA A 252 1.43 -4.80 3.75
C ALA A 252 2.07 -3.51 4.28
N ASP A 253 2.57 -3.57 5.51
CA ASP A 253 3.24 -2.48 6.20
C ASP A 253 4.74 -2.72 6.32
N LEU A 254 5.53 -1.68 6.12
CA LEU A 254 6.96 -1.70 6.38
C LEU A 254 7.33 -0.59 7.35
N TYR A 255 7.90 -0.98 8.49
CA TYR A 255 8.38 -0.06 9.51
C TYR A 255 9.90 -0.18 9.69
N VAL A 256 10.57 0.95 9.76
CA VAL A 256 12.01 1.01 10.06
C VAL A 256 12.20 1.51 11.48
N ALA A 257 12.87 0.72 12.32
CA ALA A 257 13.14 1.04 13.71
C ALA A 257 14.65 1.15 13.99
N ARG A 258 15.00 1.97 15.00
CA ARG A 258 16.35 1.96 15.57
C ARG A 258 16.40 1.03 16.75
N VAL A 259 17.49 0.27 16.85
CA VAL A 259 17.69 -0.66 17.98
C VAL A 259 17.62 0.08 19.31
N GLY A 260 16.76 -0.38 20.21
CA GLY A 260 16.58 0.18 21.54
C GLY A 260 15.62 1.38 21.64
N GLU A 261 15.03 1.83 20.54
CA GLU A 261 13.99 2.86 20.55
C GLU A 261 12.59 2.21 20.41
N PRO A 262 11.58 2.70 21.17
CA PRO A 262 10.21 2.23 21.00
C PRO A 262 9.65 2.73 19.66
N LEU A 263 8.92 1.87 18.95
CA LEU A 263 8.21 2.18 17.71
C LEU A 263 6.72 1.92 17.91
N THR A 264 5.90 2.92 17.59
CA THR A 264 4.44 2.74 17.50
C THR A 264 4.10 2.30 16.09
N LEU A 265 3.34 1.21 15.96
CA LEU A 265 2.86 0.68 14.69
C LEU A 265 1.39 1.07 14.50
N GLU A 266 1.04 1.46 13.30
CA GLU A 266 -0.34 1.77 12.89
C GLU A 266 -0.73 0.87 11.70
N PRO A 267 -0.89 -0.45 11.91
CA PRO A 267 -1.04 -1.42 10.84
C PRO A 267 -2.33 -1.27 10.01
N LEU A 268 -3.31 -0.52 10.50
CA LEU A 268 -4.55 -0.25 9.76
C LEU A 268 -4.51 1.07 8.94
N ALA A 269 -3.39 1.80 8.97
CA ALA A 269 -3.35 3.15 8.37
C ALA A 269 -3.47 3.15 6.84
N ASN A 270 -3.06 2.07 6.18
CA ASN A 270 -3.13 1.88 4.72
C ASN A 270 -4.16 0.84 4.30
N ASP A 271 -4.87 0.23 5.25
CA ASP A 271 -5.93 -0.74 5.00
C ASP A 271 -7.22 -0.03 4.58
N THR A 272 -8.02 -0.71 3.79
CA THR A 272 -9.27 -0.14 3.28
C THR A 272 -10.42 -1.12 3.38
N ASP A 273 -11.59 -0.60 3.71
CA ASP A 273 -12.85 -1.33 3.62
C ASP A 273 -13.68 -0.78 2.47
N ALA A 274 -14.13 -1.65 1.57
CA ALA A 274 -14.88 -1.26 0.38
C ALA A 274 -16.28 -0.70 0.69
N ASN A 275 -16.82 -0.98 1.88
CA ASN A 275 -18.08 -0.43 2.36
C ASN A 275 -17.88 0.87 3.16
N GLY A 276 -16.63 1.21 3.49
CA GLY A 276 -16.29 2.32 4.38
C GLY A 276 -16.52 2.01 5.85
N ASP A 277 -16.59 0.73 6.21
CA ASP A 277 -16.76 0.30 7.60
C ASP A 277 -15.47 0.56 8.41
N PRO A 278 -15.58 0.87 9.71
CA PRO A 278 -14.42 1.08 10.56
C PRO A 278 -13.64 -0.22 10.77
N LEU A 279 -12.34 -0.17 10.47
CA LEU A 279 -11.45 -1.32 10.64
C LEU A 279 -11.01 -1.49 12.09
N SER A 280 -10.81 -2.74 12.51
CA SER A 280 -10.28 -3.09 13.82
C SER A 280 -9.25 -4.21 13.70
N LEU A 281 -8.14 -4.10 14.44
CA LEU A 281 -7.14 -5.15 14.52
C LEU A 281 -7.65 -6.25 15.45
N VAL A 282 -7.87 -7.44 14.90
CA VAL A 282 -8.49 -8.56 15.65
C VAL A 282 -7.44 -9.35 16.43
N SER A 283 -6.26 -9.60 15.84
CA SER A 283 -5.21 -10.36 16.51
C SER A 283 -3.83 -10.02 15.96
N LEU A 284 -2.79 -10.33 16.74
CA LEU A 284 -1.40 -10.33 16.32
C LEU A 284 -0.84 -11.72 16.54
N SER A 285 -0.47 -12.42 15.48
CA SER A 285 -0.04 -13.81 15.56
C SER A 285 1.38 -14.00 16.13
N VAL A 286 2.27 -13.02 15.98
CA VAL A 286 3.66 -13.09 16.49
C VAL A 286 4.09 -11.72 17.03
N ALA A 287 4.28 -11.63 18.34
CA ALA A 287 4.99 -10.51 18.94
C ALA A 287 6.46 -10.92 19.13
N PRO A 288 7.45 -10.25 18.51
CA PRO A 288 8.85 -10.48 18.80
C PRO A 288 9.14 -10.34 20.30
N ALA A 289 10.11 -11.08 20.82
CA ALA A 289 10.50 -10.99 22.23
C ALA A 289 10.85 -9.54 22.61
N GLY A 290 10.17 -8.99 23.62
CA GLY A 290 10.32 -7.59 24.05
C GLY A 290 9.26 -6.62 23.52
N THR A 291 8.26 -7.11 22.77
CA THR A 291 7.09 -6.32 22.37
C THR A 291 6.11 -6.22 23.55
N THR A 292 5.66 -5.02 23.87
CA THR A 292 4.50 -4.74 24.74
C THR A 292 3.35 -4.26 23.86
N LEU A 293 2.22 -4.89 23.92
CA LEU A 293 0.97 -4.51 23.23
C LEU A 293 0.15 -3.61 24.14
#